data_18378a07b8018e3b8691a31509caf562
#
_entry.id   18378a07b8018e3b8691a31509caf562
#
_cell.length_a   1.000
_cell.length_b   1.000
_cell.length_c   1.000
_cell.angle_alpha   90.00
_cell.angle_beta   90.00
_cell.angle_gamma   90.00
#
_symmetry.space_group_name_H-M   'P 1'
#
loop_
_entity.id
_entity.type
_entity.pdbx_description
1 polymer ?
#
loop_
_entity_poly.entity_id
_entity_poly.type
_entity_poly.pdbx_seq_one_letter_code
_entity_poly.pdbx_strand_id
1 'polypeptide(L)'
;VLGNPGERVGSGLYITQKMYNELYEGVSGEAHIRDLSWNKNTLDNFGSKQCVVKKYYYNTSESHEADVLLMKLQIVPMIRMCEVYLILMETTMDLDEANVLYVDYMMAHNVGDVTKFASLEKVKEFVMNEIRREFFAEGHMFYAYKRQGVQHMMFTDEDNYIGENEYVLPLPDTEYDPITLNQ
;
A
#
# COMPACT_ATOMS: atom_id res chain seq x y z
N VAL A 1 3.57 -9.50 14.01
CA VAL A 1 4.15 -10.81 13.65
C VAL A 1 3.24 -11.37 12.56
N LEU A 2 3.76 -11.46 11.33
CA LEU A 2 3.03 -12.07 10.22
C LEU A 2 2.99 -13.59 10.48
N GLY A 3 1.80 -14.16 10.55
CA GLY A 3 1.63 -15.60 10.77
C GLY A 3 2.14 -16.43 9.58
N ASN A 4 2.45 -17.68 9.84
CA ASN A 4 2.91 -18.62 8.82
C ASN A 4 1.77 -18.88 7.80
N PRO A 5 2.03 -18.86 6.46
CA PRO A 5 1.00 -19.19 5.47
C PRO A 5 0.47 -20.60 5.72
N GLY A 6 -0.81 -20.71 6.05
CA GLY A 6 -1.46 -21.98 6.41
C GLY A 6 -1.75 -22.16 7.90
N GLU A 7 -1.27 -21.29 8.78
CA GLU A 7 -1.66 -21.25 10.18
C GLU A 7 -2.86 -20.31 10.38
N ARG A 8 -3.64 -20.57 11.45
CA ARG A 8 -4.71 -19.66 11.84
C ARG A 8 -4.12 -18.32 12.29
N VAL A 9 -4.60 -17.23 11.72
CA VAL A 9 -4.13 -15.88 12.08
C VAL A 9 -4.70 -15.52 13.44
N GLY A 10 -3.88 -15.65 14.47
CA GLY A 10 -4.29 -15.26 15.84
C GLY A 10 -4.25 -13.75 16.08
N SER A 11 -3.33 -13.01 15.48
CA SER A 11 -3.09 -11.58 15.75
C SER A 11 -2.27 -10.86 14.65
N GLY A 12 -2.32 -11.30 13.41
CA GLY A 12 -1.59 -10.67 12.30
C GLY A 12 -2.40 -9.60 11.57
N LEU A 13 -1.72 -8.78 10.78
CA LEU A 13 -2.39 -7.85 9.85
C LEU A 13 -2.98 -8.65 8.68
N TYR A 14 -4.29 -8.61 8.56
CA TYR A 14 -5.02 -9.24 7.48
C TYR A 14 -6.18 -8.36 7.03
N ILE A 15 -6.68 -8.63 5.84
CA ILE A 15 -7.92 -8.06 5.32
C ILE A 15 -8.90 -9.17 4.97
N THR A 16 -10.17 -8.85 4.95
CA THR A 16 -11.20 -9.80 4.50
C THR A 16 -11.07 -10.05 3.00
N GLN A 17 -11.59 -11.19 2.55
CA GLN A 17 -11.65 -11.49 1.11
C GLN A 17 -12.42 -10.40 0.34
N LYS A 18 -13.47 -9.81 0.95
CA LYS A 18 -14.22 -8.71 0.37
C LYS A 18 -13.33 -7.48 0.13
N MET A 19 -12.61 -7.03 1.15
CA MET A 19 -11.68 -5.89 1.04
C MET A 19 -10.56 -6.16 0.03
N TYR A 20 -10.05 -7.40 -0.02
CA TYR A 20 -9.07 -7.78 -1.04
C TYR A 20 -9.64 -7.65 -2.45
N ASN A 21 -10.87 -8.13 -2.69
CA ASN A 21 -11.51 -8.04 -3.99
C ASN A 21 -11.75 -6.59 -4.40
N GLU A 22 -12.21 -5.75 -3.49
CA GLU A 22 -12.40 -4.30 -3.72
C GLU A 22 -11.07 -3.59 -4.01
N LEU A 23 -10.00 -3.95 -3.31
CA LEU A 23 -8.66 -3.40 -3.52
C LEU A 23 -8.13 -3.69 -4.93
N TYR A 24 -8.45 -4.85 -5.48
CA TYR A 24 -7.99 -5.30 -6.80
C TYR A 24 -9.09 -5.24 -7.88
N GLU A 25 -10.23 -4.61 -7.62
CA GLU A 25 -11.29 -4.41 -8.60
C GLU A 25 -10.76 -3.65 -9.83
N GLY A 26 -11.07 -4.18 -11.03
CA GLY A 26 -10.62 -3.61 -12.29
C GLY A 26 -9.15 -3.85 -12.64
N VAL A 27 -8.41 -4.55 -11.79
CA VAL A 27 -7.05 -4.99 -12.08
C VAL A 27 -7.10 -6.49 -12.36
N SER A 28 -6.57 -6.94 -13.50
CA SER A 28 -6.58 -8.36 -13.87
C SER A 28 -5.80 -9.19 -12.83
N GLY A 29 -6.58 -9.88 -11.96
CA GLY A 29 -6.11 -10.37 -10.67
C GLY A 29 -5.01 -11.43 -10.72
N GLU A 30 -5.20 -12.55 -11.43
CA GLU A 30 -4.28 -13.70 -11.32
C GLU A 30 -2.93 -13.48 -12.03
N ALA A 31 -2.89 -12.65 -13.07
CA ALA A 31 -1.66 -12.34 -13.80
C ALA A 31 -0.83 -11.23 -13.15
N HIS A 32 -1.42 -10.46 -12.22
CA HIS A 32 -0.74 -9.34 -11.59
C HIS A 32 0.30 -9.83 -10.59
N ILE A 33 1.55 -9.39 -10.74
CA ILE A 33 2.66 -9.83 -9.90
C ILE A 33 2.41 -9.60 -8.39
N ARG A 34 1.64 -8.57 -8.03
CA ARG A 34 1.30 -8.29 -6.63
C ARG A 34 0.33 -9.30 -6.01
N ASP A 35 -0.42 -10.05 -6.81
CA ASP A 35 -1.25 -11.14 -6.29
C ASP A 35 -0.41 -12.19 -5.57
N LEU A 36 0.83 -12.41 -6.03
CA LEU A 36 1.78 -13.31 -5.40
C LEU A 36 2.20 -12.85 -3.99
N SER A 37 2.01 -11.57 -3.68
CA SER A 37 2.32 -11.01 -2.35
C SER A 37 1.27 -11.31 -1.30
N TRP A 38 0.19 -12.03 -1.64
CA TRP A 38 -0.89 -12.37 -0.73
C TRP A 38 -1.03 -13.87 -0.52
N ASN A 39 -1.39 -14.26 0.71
CA ASN A 39 -1.94 -15.57 1.01
C ASN A 39 -3.46 -15.43 1.22
N LYS A 40 -4.23 -15.93 0.26
CA LYS A 40 -5.71 -15.84 0.24
C LYS A 40 -6.40 -17.02 0.89
N ASN A 41 -5.65 -18.01 1.37
CA ASN A 41 -6.18 -19.26 1.92
C ASN A 41 -6.04 -19.37 3.44
N THR A 42 -5.71 -18.29 4.10
CA THR A 42 -5.61 -18.27 5.56
C THR A 42 -7.01 -18.21 6.17
N LEU A 43 -7.20 -18.92 7.28
CA LEU A 43 -8.45 -18.88 8.05
C LEU A 43 -8.21 -18.17 9.36
N ASP A 44 -9.19 -17.36 9.79
CA ASP A 44 -9.20 -16.80 11.14
C ASP A 44 -9.61 -17.86 12.19
N ASN A 45 -9.69 -17.46 13.45
CA ASN A 45 -10.09 -18.34 14.54
C ASN A 45 -11.54 -18.84 14.44
N PHE A 46 -12.35 -18.21 13.61
CA PHE A 46 -13.77 -18.53 13.37
C PHE A 46 -13.97 -19.28 12.06
N GLY A 47 -12.90 -19.58 11.29
CA GLY A 47 -12.96 -20.26 10.02
C GLY A 47 -13.29 -19.38 8.82
N SER A 48 -13.31 -18.06 8.98
CA SER A 48 -13.52 -17.12 7.86
C SER A 48 -12.23 -16.94 7.06
N LYS A 49 -12.35 -16.85 5.74
CA LYS A 49 -11.21 -16.61 4.86
C LYS A 49 -10.66 -15.22 5.01
N GLN A 50 -9.36 -15.14 5.21
CA GLN A 50 -8.61 -13.91 5.35
C GLN A 50 -7.47 -13.85 4.33
N CYS A 51 -7.15 -12.65 3.87
CA CYS A 51 -6.01 -12.40 3.01
C CYS A 51 -4.88 -11.79 3.83
N VAL A 52 -3.76 -12.49 3.89
CA VAL A 52 -2.56 -12.08 4.63
C VAL A 52 -1.50 -11.64 3.64
N VAL A 53 -0.95 -10.45 3.84
CA VAL A 53 0.17 -9.98 3.03
C VAL A 53 1.43 -10.76 3.37
N LYS A 54 2.10 -11.28 2.33
CA LYS A 54 3.39 -12.00 2.46
C LYS A 54 4.59 -11.11 2.24
N LYS A 55 4.38 -9.84 2.02
CA LYS A 55 5.44 -8.85 1.84
C LYS A 55 6.37 -8.89 3.06
N TYR A 56 7.64 -9.05 2.82
CA TYR A 56 8.65 -9.24 3.88
C TYR A 56 8.49 -10.53 4.71
N TYR A 57 7.64 -11.46 4.28
CA TYR A 57 7.54 -12.76 4.90
C TYR A 57 8.71 -13.64 4.47
N TYR A 58 9.29 -14.30 5.43
CA TYR A 58 10.34 -15.28 5.19
C TYR A 58 9.84 -16.69 5.47
N ASN A 59 10.02 -17.59 4.50
CA ASN A 59 9.69 -19.01 4.68
C ASN A 59 10.89 -19.74 5.32
N THR A 60 10.78 -20.07 6.60
CA THR A 60 11.82 -20.78 7.36
C THR A 60 11.97 -22.25 6.97
N SER A 61 11.03 -22.81 6.19
CA SER A 61 11.10 -24.21 5.73
C SER A 61 12.06 -24.45 4.57
N GLU A 62 12.53 -23.40 3.90
CA GLU A 62 13.58 -23.50 2.90
C GLU A 62 14.94 -23.45 3.59
N SER A 63 15.75 -24.50 3.43
CA SER A 63 17.10 -24.59 3.98
C SER A 63 18.03 -23.62 3.26
N HIS A 64 18.16 -22.43 3.78
CA HIS A 64 19.14 -21.46 3.33
C HIS A 64 20.24 -21.33 4.38
N GLU A 65 21.47 -21.09 3.92
CA GLU A 65 22.57 -20.78 4.83
C GLU A 65 22.19 -19.55 5.70
N ALA A 66 22.51 -19.62 6.97
CA ALA A 66 22.07 -18.64 7.98
C ALA A 66 22.42 -17.18 7.63
N ASP A 67 23.55 -16.96 6.94
CA ASP A 67 23.99 -15.61 6.53
C ASP A 67 23.16 -15.01 5.40
N VAL A 68 22.72 -15.83 4.44
CA VAL A 68 21.80 -15.41 3.37
C VAL A 68 20.42 -15.11 3.95
N LEU A 69 20.02 -15.85 4.97
CA LEU A 69 18.82 -15.65 5.73
C LEU A 69 18.77 -14.28 6.40
N LEU A 70 19.80 -13.94 7.17
CA LEU A 70 19.90 -12.67 7.88
C LEU A 70 19.89 -11.47 6.92
N MET A 71 20.58 -11.57 5.78
CA MET A 71 20.57 -10.54 4.76
C MET A 71 19.18 -10.32 4.17
N LYS A 72 18.44 -11.37 3.85
CA LYS A 72 17.09 -11.27 3.27
C LYS A 72 16.07 -10.70 4.25
N LEU A 73 16.19 -10.98 5.54
CA LEU A 73 15.28 -10.50 6.59
C LEU A 73 15.45 -9.03 6.94
N GLN A 74 16.61 -8.45 6.64
CA GLN A 74 16.96 -7.08 7.08
C GLN A 74 16.86 -6.03 5.97
N ILE A 75 16.62 -6.46 4.72
CA ILE A 75 16.54 -5.51 3.61
C ILE A 75 15.10 -5.06 3.42
N VAL A 76 14.80 -3.87 3.91
CA VAL A 76 13.55 -3.16 3.60
C VAL A 76 13.90 -2.03 2.63
N PRO A 77 13.46 -2.08 1.36
CA PRO A 77 13.73 -1.02 0.41
C PRO A 77 13.01 0.25 0.85
N MET A 78 13.76 1.32 1.07
CA MET A 78 13.22 2.62 1.48
C MET A 78 12.63 3.41 0.31
N ILE A 79 13.21 3.26 -0.88
CA ILE A 79 12.77 3.91 -2.11
C ILE A 79 12.68 2.82 -3.19
N ARG A 80 11.54 2.77 -3.86
CA ARG A 80 11.31 1.83 -4.96
C ARG A 80 10.94 2.56 -6.24
N MET A 81 11.31 2.00 -7.39
CA MET A 81 11.00 2.58 -8.69
C MET A 81 9.50 2.75 -8.92
N CYS A 82 8.67 1.84 -8.38
CA CYS A 82 7.22 1.97 -8.43
C CYS A 82 6.73 3.29 -7.80
N GLU A 83 7.34 3.73 -6.69
CA GLU A 83 7.01 5.02 -6.07
C GLU A 83 7.36 6.19 -6.98
N VAL A 84 8.53 6.16 -7.62
CA VAL A 84 8.95 7.20 -8.56
C VAL A 84 7.97 7.31 -9.73
N TYR A 85 7.54 6.19 -10.31
CA TYR A 85 6.53 6.18 -11.38
C TYR A 85 5.19 6.78 -10.93
N LEU A 86 4.73 6.42 -9.72
CA LEU A 86 3.48 6.97 -9.18
C LEU A 86 3.57 8.47 -8.91
N ILE A 87 4.71 8.96 -8.41
CA ILE A 87 4.96 10.40 -8.24
C ILE A 87 4.93 11.12 -9.59
N LEU A 88 5.63 10.59 -10.59
CA LEU A 88 5.65 11.19 -11.93
C LEU A 88 4.24 11.25 -12.55
N MET A 89 3.47 10.15 -12.47
CA MET A 89 2.09 10.13 -12.96
C MET A 89 1.18 11.12 -12.20
N GLU A 90 1.37 11.29 -10.90
CA GLU A 90 0.58 12.22 -10.08
C GLU A 90 0.88 13.69 -10.41
N THR A 91 2.12 14.00 -10.74
CA THR A 91 2.61 15.39 -10.86
C THR A 91 2.66 15.91 -12.28
N THR A 92 2.71 15.04 -13.29
CA THR A 92 2.68 15.51 -14.69
C THR A 92 1.37 16.20 -15.03
N MET A 93 1.48 17.24 -15.86
CA MET A 93 0.33 17.98 -16.42
C MET A 93 0.01 17.54 -17.85
N ASP A 94 0.76 16.57 -18.39
CA ASP A 94 0.60 16.03 -19.74
C ASP A 94 -0.04 14.63 -19.66
N LEU A 95 -1.23 14.51 -20.25
CA LEU A 95 -1.98 13.24 -20.25
C LEU A 95 -1.29 12.15 -21.08
N ASP A 96 -0.63 12.53 -22.17
CA ASP A 96 0.07 11.56 -23.01
C ASP A 96 1.30 11.01 -22.29
N GLU A 97 2.07 11.86 -21.61
CA GLU A 97 3.16 11.45 -20.74
C GLU A 97 2.68 10.54 -19.60
N ALA A 98 1.59 10.93 -18.91
CA ALA A 98 1.00 10.11 -17.86
C ALA A 98 0.61 8.72 -18.35
N ASN A 99 0.02 8.65 -19.56
CA ASN A 99 -0.36 7.38 -20.17
C ASN A 99 0.84 6.51 -20.60
N VAL A 100 1.95 7.11 -21.00
CA VAL A 100 3.19 6.35 -21.28
C VAL A 100 3.72 5.75 -19.99
N LEU A 101 3.85 6.56 -18.92
CA LEU A 101 4.28 6.09 -17.61
C LEU A 101 3.38 4.99 -17.06
N TYR A 102 2.07 5.13 -17.25
CA TYR A 102 1.09 4.13 -16.83
C TYR A 102 1.27 2.79 -17.53
N VAL A 103 1.43 2.81 -18.85
CA VAL A 103 1.65 1.58 -19.64
C VAL A 103 2.93 0.88 -19.17
N ASP A 104 4.04 1.61 -19.04
CA ASP A 104 5.32 1.07 -18.60
C ASP A 104 5.22 0.48 -17.19
N TYR A 105 4.54 1.19 -16.29
CA TYR A 105 4.29 0.74 -14.93
C TYR A 105 3.50 -0.58 -14.89
N MET A 106 2.41 -0.67 -15.65
CA MET A 106 1.56 -1.86 -15.69
C MET A 106 2.26 -3.05 -16.34
N MET A 107 3.03 -2.82 -17.40
CA MET A 107 3.86 -3.86 -18.02
C MET A 107 4.89 -4.43 -17.03
N ALA A 108 5.52 -3.60 -16.22
CA ALA A 108 6.41 -4.05 -15.16
C ALA A 108 5.71 -4.89 -14.09
N HIS A 109 4.39 -4.74 -13.95
CA HIS A 109 3.55 -5.55 -13.07
C HIS A 109 2.88 -6.75 -13.77
N ASN A 110 3.39 -7.12 -14.95
CA ASN A 110 2.88 -8.24 -15.75
C ASN A 110 1.42 -8.07 -16.22
N VAL A 111 1.03 -6.81 -16.50
CA VAL A 111 -0.27 -6.48 -17.08
C VAL A 111 -0.02 -5.83 -18.44
N GLY A 112 -0.24 -6.59 -19.51
CA GLY A 112 0.15 -6.16 -20.87
C GLY A 112 -0.94 -5.45 -21.67
N ASP A 113 -2.20 -5.63 -21.30
CA ASP A 113 -3.31 -5.01 -22.03
C ASP A 113 -4.03 -4.01 -21.10
N VAL A 114 -3.72 -2.74 -21.29
CA VAL A 114 -4.26 -1.66 -20.48
C VAL A 114 -4.91 -0.59 -21.33
N THR A 115 -6.06 -0.09 -20.87
CA THR A 115 -6.75 1.03 -21.50
C THR A 115 -6.21 2.35 -20.96
N LYS A 116 -5.75 3.22 -21.84
CA LYS A 116 -5.25 4.54 -21.49
C LYS A 116 -6.33 5.40 -20.85
N PHE A 117 -5.91 6.27 -19.93
CA PHE A 117 -6.81 7.22 -19.28
C PHE A 117 -7.24 8.34 -20.23
N ALA A 118 -8.48 8.80 -20.05
CA ALA A 118 -9.06 9.89 -20.80
C ALA A 118 -8.82 11.27 -20.15
N SER A 119 -8.38 11.31 -18.88
CA SER A 119 -8.10 12.57 -18.16
C SER A 119 -7.10 12.39 -17.04
N LEU A 120 -6.46 13.49 -16.63
CA LEU A 120 -5.52 13.52 -15.50
C LEU A 120 -6.19 13.20 -14.15
N GLU A 121 -7.48 13.51 -14.00
CA GLU A 121 -8.24 13.13 -12.79
C GLU A 121 -8.28 11.61 -12.64
N LYS A 122 -8.49 10.89 -13.75
CA LYS A 122 -8.49 9.42 -13.73
C LYS A 122 -7.10 8.84 -13.47
N VAL A 123 -6.05 9.52 -13.92
CA VAL A 123 -4.67 9.15 -13.56
C VAL A 123 -4.46 9.30 -12.04
N LYS A 124 -4.88 10.40 -11.44
CA LYS A 124 -4.74 10.63 -9.99
C LYS A 124 -5.54 9.62 -9.16
N GLU A 125 -6.76 9.29 -9.60
CA GLU A 125 -7.57 8.25 -8.97
C GLU A 125 -6.86 6.88 -9.03
N PHE A 126 -6.30 6.54 -10.18
CA PHE A 126 -5.49 5.33 -10.36
C PHE A 126 -4.28 5.34 -9.42
N VAL A 127 -3.50 6.43 -9.40
CA VAL A 127 -2.30 6.56 -8.56
C VAL A 127 -2.65 6.34 -7.08
N MET A 128 -3.75 6.92 -6.59
CA MET A 128 -4.19 6.73 -5.21
C MET A 128 -4.49 5.24 -4.91
N ASN A 129 -5.17 4.57 -5.82
CA ASN A 129 -5.48 3.15 -5.69
C ASN A 129 -4.21 2.29 -5.76
N GLU A 130 -3.24 2.67 -6.61
CA GLU A 130 -1.97 1.97 -6.73
C GLU A 130 -1.08 2.16 -5.50
N ILE A 131 -1.02 3.35 -4.91
CA ILE A 131 -0.32 3.58 -3.63
C ILE A 131 -0.90 2.64 -2.57
N ARG A 132 -2.22 2.49 -2.50
CA ARG A 132 -2.89 1.60 -1.56
C ARG A 132 -2.51 0.13 -1.77
N ARG A 133 -2.39 -0.31 -3.02
CA ARG A 133 -2.02 -1.70 -3.37
C ARG A 133 -0.53 -1.96 -3.18
N GLU A 134 0.30 -1.05 -3.67
CA GLU A 134 1.75 -1.19 -3.69
C GLU A 134 2.37 -1.06 -2.30
N PHE A 135 1.87 -0.11 -1.51
CA PHE A 135 2.42 0.22 -0.18
C PHE A 135 1.51 -0.23 0.96
N PHE A 136 0.73 -1.28 0.73
CA PHE A 136 -0.13 -1.84 1.77
C PHE A 136 0.70 -2.20 3.01
N ALA A 137 0.24 -1.77 4.18
CA ALA A 137 0.89 -1.95 5.49
C ALA A 137 2.28 -1.27 5.64
N GLU A 138 2.62 -0.31 4.78
CA GLU A 138 3.90 0.43 4.85
C GLU A 138 3.76 1.89 5.31
N GLY A 139 2.56 2.32 5.71
CA GLY A 139 2.31 3.66 6.25
C GLY A 139 2.16 4.79 5.21
N HIS A 140 2.27 4.52 3.92
CA HIS A 140 2.22 5.54 2.86
C HIS A 140 0.85 6.22 2.72
N MET A 141 -0.24 5.53 3.05
CA MET A 141 -1.60 6.03 2.78
C MET A 141 -1.95 7.30 3.54
N PHE A 142 -1.48 7.47 4.78
CA PHE A 142 -1.71 8.69 5.54
C PHE A 142 -1.18 9.93 4.80
N TYR A 143 0.04 9.85 4.30
CA TYR A 143 0.67 10.95 3.57
C TYR A 143 0.02 11.20 2.22
N ALA A 144 -0.39 10.16 1.52
CA ALA A 144 -1.12 10.28 0.26
C ALA A 144 -2.48 10.95 0.45
N TYR A 145 -3.25 10.54 1.45
CA TYR A 145 -4.52 11.15 1.81
C TYR A 145 -4.36 12.62 2.21
N LYS A 146 -3.39 12.92 3.08
CA LYS A 146 -3.06 14.29 3.48
C LYS A 146 -2.74 15.17 2.28
N ARG A 147 -1.87 14.70 1.38
CA ARG A 147 -1.44 15.45 0.19
C ARG A 147 -2.60 15.76 -0.75
N GLN A 148 -3.54 14.84 -0.91
CA GLN A 148 -4.69 15.00 -1.79
C GLN A 148 -5.95 15.52 -1.09
N GLY A 149 -5.89 15.78 0.23
CA GLY A 149 -7.02 16.30 1.00
C GLY A 149 -8.22 15.34 1.02
N VAL A 150 -7.96 14.02 1.07
CA VAL A 150 -9.01 13.00 1.07
C VAL A 150 -9.79 13.07 2.37
N GLN A 151 -11.10 13.24 2.28
CA GLN A 151 -12.01 13.36 3.43
C GLN A 151 -12.67 12.05 3.83
N HIS A 152 -12.74 11.06 2.91
CA HIS A 152 -13.29 9.75 3.16
C HIS A 152 -12.27 8.68 2.80
N MET A 153 -11.88 7.89 3.78
CA MET A 153 -10.96 6.78 3.55
C MET A 153 -11.71 5.54 3.05
N MET A 154 -11.11 4.80 2.12
CA MET A 154 -11.60 3.50 1.73
C MET A 154 -11.51 2.51 2.90
N PHE A 155 -12.48 1.61 3.03
CA PHE A 155 -12.57 0.59 4.08
C PHE A 155 -12.82 1.13 5.49
N THR A 156 -13.26 2.36 5.63
CA THR A 156 -13.78 2.90 6.88
C THR A 156 -15.28 3.00 6.82
N ASP A 157 -15.93 3.14 7.98
CA ASP A 157 -17.36 3.40 8.04
C ASP A 157 -17.68 4.74 7.34
N GLU A 158 -18.83 4.82 6.67
CA GLU A 158 -19.23 6.00 5.89
C GLU A 158 -19.26 7.30 6.69
N ASP A 159 -19.46 7.20 8.01
CA ASP A 159 -19.49 8.33 8.93
C ASP A 159 -18.09 8.85 9.34
N ASN A 160 -17.02 8.17 8.96
CA ASN A 160 -15.66 8.59 9.26
C ASN A 160 -15.18 9.67 8.27
N TYR A 161 -15.62 10.87 8.53
CA TYR A 161 -15.10 12.07 7.85
C TYR A 161 -13.82 12.54 8.51
N ILE A 162 -12.80 12.77 7.71
CA ILE A 162 -11.52 13.33 8.13
C ILE A 162 -11.48 14.79 7.71
N GLY A 163 -11.50 15.68 8.68
CA GLY A 163 -11.30 17.10 8.45
C GLY A 163 -9.82 17.46 8.23
N GLU A 164 -9.58 18.70 7.86
CA GLU A 164 -8.21 19.17 7.64
C GLU A 164 -7.36 19.10 8.90
N ASN A 165 -7.96 19.26 10.06
CA ASN A 165 -7.26 19.26 11.36
C ASN A 165 -6.72 17.88 11.76
N GLU A 166 -7.36 16.78 11.33
CA GLU A 166 -6.90 15.42 11.63
C GLU A 166 -5.61 15.06 10.87
N TYR A 167 -5.31 15.78 9.80
CA TYR A 167 -4.05 15.65 9.09
C TYR A 167 -2.92 16.49 9.68
N VAL A 168 -3.21 17.32 10.68
CA VAL A 168 -2.22 18.14 11.37
C VAL A 168 -1.86 17.45 12.68
N LEU A 169 -0.65 16.92 12.77
CA LEU A 169 -0.16 16.37 14.02
C LEU A 169 -0.02 17.51 15.04
N PRO A 170 -0.56 17.35 16.26
CA PRO A 170 -0.38 18.35 17.30
C PRO A 170 1.10 18.48 17.64
N LEU A 171 1.52 19.73 17.91
CA LEU A 171 2.84 19.94 18.47
C LEU A 171 2.93 19.29 19.86
N PRO A 172 4.07 18.70 20.23
CA PRO A 172 4.28 18.21 21.59
C PRO A 172 4.06 19.33 22.61
N ASP A 173 3.51 19.01 23.78
CA ASP A 173 3.26 20.01 24.84
C ASP A 173 4.49 20.82 25.20
N THR A 174 5.66 20.20 25.12
CA THR A 174 6.96 20.86 25.34
C THR A 174 7.28 21.97 24.35
N GLU A 175 6.67 21.96 23.16
CA GLU A 175 6.84 23.01 22.14
C GLU A 175 5.95 24.24 22.40
N TYR A 176 4.94 24.10 23.26
CA TYR A 176 4.09 25.22 23.68
C TYR A 176 4.65 25.99 24.88
N ASP A 177 5.56 25.38 25.63
CA ASP A 177 6.26 26.11 26.67
C ASP A 177 7.12 27.18 26.02
N PRO A 178 6.92 28.47 26.35
CA PRO A 178 7.82 29.51 25.88
C PRO A 178 9.22 29.10 26.32
N ILE A 179 10.09 28.86 25.34
CA ILE A 179 11.50 28.67 25.60
C ILE A 179 11.88 29.89 26.44
N THR A 180 11.95 29.70 27.72
CA THR A 180 12.59 30.65 28.60
C THR A 180 14.04 30.64 28.18
N LEU A 181 14.33 31.45 27.16
CA LEU A 181 15.66 31.96 26.87
C LEU A 181 16.08 32.77 28.08
N ASN A 182 16.23 32.08 29.17
CA ASN A 182 16.75 32.66 30.38
C ASN A 182 18.19 32.23 30.46
N GLN A 183 18.98 33.23 30.17
CA GLN A 183 20.25 33.55 30.80
C GLN A 183 21.48 33.06 30.11
#